data_ca119b7dea436ebc5d742d549956d0eb
#
_entry.id   ca119b7dea436ebc5d742d549956d0eb
#
_cell.length_a   1.000
_cell.length_b   1.000
_cell.length_c   1.000
_cell.angle_alpha   90.00
_cell.angle_beta   90.00
_cell.angle_gamma   90.00
#
_symmetry.space_group_name_H-M   'P 1'
#
loop_
_entity.id
_entity.type
_entity.pdbx_description
1 polymer ?
#
loop_
_entity_poly.entity_id
_entity_poly.type
_entity_poly.pdbx_seq_one_letter_code
_entity_poly.pdbx_strand_id
1 'polypeptide(L)'
;MERSLAITALGALAQTTRLETFRTLVRHEPKGVPAGELARMLDVPQNTMSAHLATLSRAGLVTSERQSRSIIYRADLDGLRELTLFLLKDCCGGSTELCAPLIAELTPCCASEVEKS
;
A
#
# COMPACT_ATOMS: atom_id res chain seq x y z
N MET A 1 -13.32 -0.71 -7.29
CA MET A 1 -12.55 -1.97 -7.15
C MET A 1 -13.51 -3.14 -7.10
N GLU A 2 -13.16 -4.18 -7.79
CA GLU A 2 -13.97 -5.41 -7.76
C GLU A 2 -13.68 -6.20 -6.50
N ARG A 3 -14.66 -7.02 -6.10
CA ARG A 3 -14.51 -7.87 -4.92
C ARG A 3 -13.29 -8.79 -5.03
N SER A 4 -13.08 -9.40 -6.20
CA SER A 4 -11.95 -10.31 -6.36
C SER A 4 -10.61 -9.59 -6.25
N LEU A 5 -10.52 -8.37 -6.74
CA LEU A 5 -9.32 -7.56 -6.59
C LEU A 5 -9.09 -7.18 -5.13
N ALA A 6 -10.17 -6.86 -4.41
CA ALA A 6 -10.07 -6.54 -2.99
C ALA A 6 -9.57 -7.74 -2.19
N ILE A 7 -10.07 -8.93 -2.50
CA ILE A 7 -9.63 -10.14 -1.82
C ILE A 7 -8.16 -10.43 -2.11
N THR A 8 -7.74 -10.23 -3.36
CA THR A 8 -6.34 -10.41 -3.73
C THR A 8 -5.45 -9.42 -2.96
N ALA A 9 -5.87 -8.17 -2.85
CA ALA A 9 -5.11 -7.16 -2.14
C ALA A 9 -5.01 -7.48 -0.66
N LEU A 10 -6.13 -7.86 -0.04
CA LEU A 10 -6.13 -8.23 1.37
C LEU A 10 -5.27 -9.47 1.63
N GLY A 11 -5.35 -10.45 0.74
CA GLY A 11 -4.52 -11.64 0.84
C GLY A 11 -3.03 -11.33 0.73
N ALA A 12 -2.68 -10.40 -0.16
CA ALA A 12 -1.29 -9.98 -0.29
C ALA A 12 -0.78 -9.34 0.98
N LEU A 13 -1.63 -8.57 1.67
CA LEU A 13 -1.25 -7.91 2.92
C LEU A 13 -1.33 -8.84 4.14
N ALA A 14 -1.94 -10.01 4.00
CA ALA A 14 -2.15 -10.93 5.12
C ALA A 14 -0.95 -11.83 5.36
N GLN A 15 0.24 -11.26 5.29
CA GLN A 15 1.49 -11.98 5.57
C GLN A 15 2.43 -10.95 6.19
N THR A 16 3.09 -11.32 7.27
CA THR A 16 3.86 -10.39 8.07
C THR A 16 4.87 -9.56 7.26
N THR A 17 5.69 -10.24 6.48
CA THR A 17 6.73 -9.54 5.71
C THR A 17 6.14 -8.63 4.65
N ARG A 18 5.10 -9.10 3.96
CA ARG A 18 4.47 -8.26 2.93
C ARG A 18 3.79 -7.04 3.52
N LEU A 19 3.14 -7.19 4.66
CA LEU A 19 2.53 -6.04 5.32
C LEU A 19 3.59 -5.02 5.72
N GLU A 20 4.69 -5.48 6.31
CA GLU A 20 5.76 -4.57 6.70
C GLU A 20 6.46 -3.95 5.49
N THR A 21 6.60 -4.69 4.40
CA THR A 21 7.15 -4.17 3.17
C THR A 21 6.28 -3.03 2.63
N PHE A 22 4.97 -3.25 2.58
CA PHE A 22 4.05 -2.24 2.09
C PHE A 22 4.09 -0.99 2.98
N ARG A 23 4.07 -1.17 4.29
CA ARG A 23 4.12 -0.04 5.22
C ARG A 23 5.42 0.74 5.09
N THR A 24 6.52 0.04 4.87
CA THR A 24 7.81 0.69 4.64
C THR A 24 7.77 1.55 3.38
N LEU A 25 7.17 1.02 2.31
CA LEU A 25 7.05 1.78 1.07
C LEU A 25 6.16 3.01 1.23
N VAL A 26 5.09 2.88 2.01
CA VAL A 26 4.24 4.05 2.29
C VAL A 26 5.04 5.14 2.99
N ARG A 27 5.88 4.75 3.94
CA ARG A 27 6.71 5.72 4.67
C ARG A 27 7.75 6.39 3.77
N HIS A 28 8.13 5.75 2.68
CA HIS A 28 9.15 6.29 1.77
C HIS A 28 8.58 6.93 0.52
N GLU A 29 7.27 7.18 0.48
CA GLU A 29 6.69 7.93 -0.61
C GLU A 29 7.14 9.39 -0.54
N PRO A 30 7.33 10.04 -1.68
CA PRO A 30 7.20 9.54 -3.06
C PRO A 30 8.48 8.96 -3.64
N LYS A 31 9.53 8.90 -2.87
CA LYS A 31 10.85 8.53 -3.37
C LYS A 31 10.95 7.05 -3.77
N GLY A 32 10.33 6.17 -2.99
CA GLY A 32 10.42 4.74 -3.24
C GLY A 32 11.69 4.13 -2.69
N VAL A 33 11.82 2.81 -2.82
CA VAL A 33 12.96 2.08 -2.29
C VAL A 33 13.35 0.96 -3.26
N PRO A 34 14.64 0.77 -3.53
CA PRO A 34 15.08 -0.38 -4.34
C PRO A 34 14.85 -1.70 -3.62
N ALA A 35 14.64 -2.77 -4.39
CA ALA A 35 14.37 -4.09 -3.82
C ALA A 35 15.47 -4.57 -2.86
N GLY A 36 16.73 -4.36 -3.23
CA GLY A 36 17.85 -4.78 -2.40
C GLY A 36 17.87 -4.05 -1.06
N GLU A 37 17.50 -2.77 -1.08
CA GLU A 37 17.39 -1.97 0.12
C GLU A 37 16.27 -2.47 1.03
N LEU A 38 15.11 -2.78 0.42
CA LEU A 38 13.99 -3.34 1.17
C LEU A 38 14.37 -4.66 1.84
N ALA A 39 15.10 -5.50 1.12
CA ALA A 39 15.54 -6.79 1.67
C ALA A 39 16.40 -6.58 2.90
N ARG A 40 17.31 -5.62 2.85
CA ARG A 40 18.16 -5.30 4.00
C ARG A 40 17.37 -4.71 5.15
N MET A 41 16.48 -3.79 4.85
CA MET A 41 15.67 -3.12 5.87
C MET A 41 14.80 -4.10 6.64
N LEU A 42 14.31 -5.13 5.97
CA LEU A 42 13.40 -6.09 6.57
C LEU A 42 14.09 -7.40 6.93
N ASP A 43 15.40 -7.46 6.69
CA ASP A 43 16.21 -8.62 7.04
C ASP A 43 15.70 -9.91 6.42
N VAL A 44 15.45 -9.87 5.13
CA VAL A 44 15.04 -11.06 4.37
C VAL A 44 15.92 -11.22 3.15
N PRO A 45 16.09 -12.45 2.64
CA PRO A 45 16.87 -12.66 1.42
C PRO A 45 16.28 -11.89 0.25
N GLN A 46 17.13 -11.45 -0.67
CA GLN A 46 16.67 -10.64 -1.78
C GLN A 46 15.69 -11.36 -2.70
N ASN A 47 15.91 -12.66 -2.94
CA ASN A 47 14.98 -13.42 -3.77
C ASN A 47 13.61 -13.57 -3.09
N THR A 48 13.59 -13.67 -1.76
CA THR A 48 12.34 -13.72 -1.00
C THR A 48 11.61 -12.38 -1.11
N MET A 49 12.35 -11.28 -0.95
CA MET A 49 11.77 -9.95 -1.09
C MET A 49 11.20 -9.75 -2.50
N SER A 50 11.91 -10.20 -3.52
CA SER A 50 11.43 -10.09 -4.90
C SER A 50 10.11 -10.81 -5.10
N ALA A 51 9.96 -11.98 -4.49
CA ALA A 51 8.71 -12.74 -4.56
C ALA A 51 7.58 -12.00 -3.86
N HIS A 52 7.86 -11.41 -2.70
CA HIS A 52 6.86 -10.61 -1.99
C HIS A 52 6.45 -9.38 -2.78
N LEU A 53 7.41 -8.70 -3.40
CA LEU A 53 7.11 -7.53 -4.20
C LEU A 53 6.27 -7.89 -5.43
N ALA A 54 6.55 -9.05 -6.04
CA ALA A 54 5.74 -9.51 -7.17
C ALA A 54 4.29 -9.75 -6.75
N THR A 55 4.10 -10.35 -5.58
CA THR A 55 2.76 -10.60 -5.06
C THR A 55 2.02 -9.27 -4.80
N LEU A 56 2.69 -8.32 -4.20
CA LEU A 56 2.10 -7.00 -3.93
C LEU A 56 1.80 -6.25 -5.22
N SER A 57 2.67 -6.37 -6.23
CA SER A 57 2.46 -5.72 -7.52
C SER A 57 1.24 -6.28 -8.24
N ARG A 58 1.09 -7.61 -8.23
CA ARG A 58 -0.08 -8.24 -8.86
C ARG A 58 -1.37 -7.87 -8.16
N ALA A 59 -1.29 -7.57 -6.88
CA ALA A 59 -2.46 -7.16 -6.10
C ALA A 59 -2.81 -5.68 -6.28
N GLY A 60 -2.01 -4.93 -7.04
CA GLY A 60 -2.27 -3.52 -7.27
C GLY A 60 -1.87 -2.61 -6.14
N LEU A 61 -1.01 -3.08 -5.23
CA LEU A 61 -0.62 -2.30 -4.05
C LEU A 61 0.76 -1.67 -4.18
N VAL A 62 1.55 -2.11 -5.15
CA VAL A 62 2.92 -1.65 -5.33
C VAL A 62 3.16 -1.45 -6.82
N THR A 63 3.90 -0.40 -7.16
CA THR A 63 4.36 -0.16 -8.51
C THR A 63 5.88 -0.21 -8.53
N SER A 64 6.45 -0.36 -9.71
CA SER A 64 7.89 -0.35 -9.86
C SER A 64 8.29 0.51 -11.05
N GLU A 65 9.47 1.08 -10.96
CA GLU A 65 10.01 1.92 -12.02
C GLU A 65 11.49 1.64 -12.15
N ARG A 66 11.94 1.43 -13.37
CA ARG A 66 13.35 1.19 -13.61
C ARG A 66 14.10 2.50 -13.69
N GLN A 67 15.12 2.63 -12.85
CA GLN A 67 15.99 3.79 -12.84
C GLN A 67 17.43 3.30 -12.97
N SER A 68 18.03 3.51 -14.12
CA SER A 68 19.36 3.00 -14.44
C SER A 68 19.41 1.49 -14.28
N ARG A 69 20.19 1.01 -13.32
CA ARG A 69 20.36 -0.43 -13.07
C ARG A 69 19.48 -0.94 -11.96
N SER A 70 18.75 -0.04 -11.32
CA SER A 70 17.93 -0.41 -10.18
C SER A 70 16.45 -0.36 -10.53
N ILE A 71 15.67 -1.18 -9.86
CA ILE A 71 14.23 -1.10 -9.92
C ILE A 71 13.76 -0.52 -8.59
N ILE A 72 13.09 0.61 -8.67
CA ILE A 72 12.58 1.30 -7.49
C ILE A 72 11.13 0.91 -7.30
N TYR A 73 10.78 0.49 -6.10
CA TYR A 73 9.42 0.11 -5.75
C TYR A 73 8.77 1.21 -4.94
N ARG A 74 7.50 1.43 -5.20
CA ARG A 74 6.72 2.45 -4.51
C ARG A 74 5.36 1.89 -4.14
N ALA A 75 4.80 2.38 -3.03
CA ALA A 75 3.43 2.04 -2.69
C ALA A 75 2.49 2.67 -3.71
N ASP A 76 1.50 1.89 -4.16
CA ASP A 76 0.46 2.41 -5.03
C ASP A 76 -0.66 2.94 -4.14
N LEU A 77 -0.61 4.24 -3.85
CA LEU A 77 -1.57 4.85 -2.94
C LEU A 77 -2.97 4.88 -3.53
N ASP A 78 -3.08 4.91 -4.86
CA ASP A 78 -4.39 4.80 -5.51
C ASP A 78 -5.00 3.42 -5.27
N GLY A 79 -4.19 2.38 -5.34
CA GLY A 79 -4.64 1.03 -5.04
C GLY A 79 -5.11 0.89 -3.60
N LEU A 80 -4.35 1.46 -2.68
CA LEU A 80 -4.74 1.44 -1.26
C LEU A 80 -6.02 2.23 -1.03
N ARG A 81 -6.12 3.38 -1.68
CA ARG A 81 -7.32 4.21 -1.57
C ARG A 81 -8.56 3.46 -2.06
N GLU A 82 -8.45 2.77 -3.19
CA GLU A 82 -9.57 2.02 -3.73
C GLU A 82 -9.99 0.88 -2.82
N LEU A 83 -9.01 0.19 -2.25
CA LEU A 83 -9.31 -0.88 -1.30
C LEU A 83 -10.03 -0.34 -0.07
N THR A 84 -9.53 0.77 0.47
CA THR A 84 -10.12 1.39 1.66
C THR A 84 -11.55 1.82 1.38
N LEU A 85 -11.76 2.48 0.24
CA LEU A 85 -13.11 2.94 -0.14
C LEU A 85 -14.06 1.77 -0.35
N PHE A 86 -13.58 0.69 -0.95
CA PHE A 86 -14.38 -0.49 -1.15
C PHE A 86 -14.86 -1.07 0.19
N LEU A 87 -13.94 -1.18 1.13
CA LEU A 87 -14.26 -1.73 2.45
C LEU A 87 -15.26 -0.86 3.22
N LEU A 88 -15.05 0.44 3.20
CA LEU A 88 -15.91 1.35 3.94
C LEU A 88 -17.29 1.49 3.31
N LYS A 89 -17.34 1.50 2.00
CA LYS A 89 -18.59 1.65 1.28
C LYS A 89 -19.57 0.52 1.61
N ASP A 90 -19.08 -0.71 1.60
CA ASP A 90 -19.91 -1.86 1.88
C ASP A 90 -20.25 -2.00 3.35
N CYS A 91 -19.30 -1.69 4.21
CA CYS A 91 -19.50 -1.77 5.66
C CYS A 91 -20.58 -0.81 6.15
N CYS A 92 -20.61 0.37 5.56
CA CYS A 92 -21.52 1.41 6.01
C CYS A 92 -22.92 1.28 5.43
N GLY A 93 -23.14 0.36 4.51
CA GLY A 93 -24.44 0.18 3.88
C GLY A 93 -24.93 1.45 3.24
N GLY A 94 -24.04 2.29 2.77
CA GLY A 94 -24.38 3.56 2.18
C GLY A 94 -24.58 4.68 3.20
N SER A 95 -24.48 4.38 4.49
CA SER A 95 -24.64 5.38 5.54
C SER A 95 -23.34 6.11 5.79
N THR A 96 -23.31 7.41 5.55
CA THR A 96 -22.12 8.21 5.82
C THR A 96 -21.91 8.42 7.30
N GLU A 97 -22.96 8.25 8.11
CA GLU A 97 -22.87 8.46 9.55
C GLU A 97 -21.94 7.48 10.24
N LEU A 98 -21.94 6.23 9.77
CA LEU A 98 -21.09 5.21 10.38
C LEU A 98 -19.63 5.32 9.91
N CYS A 99 -19.42 5.75 8.68
CA CYS A 99 -18.09 5.84 8.11
C CYS A 99 -17.44 7.21 8.29
N ALA A 100 -18.22 8.26 8.50
CA ALA A 100 -17.70 9.61 8.59
C ALA A 100 -16.61 9.77 9.65
N PRO A 101 -16.76 9.23 10.87
CA PRO A 101 -15.70 9.37 11.87
C PRO A 101 -14.40 8.70 11.43
N LEU A 102 -14.51 7.56 10.76
CA LEU A 102 -13.33 6.85 10.30
C LEU A 102 -12.65 7.60 9.16
N ILE A 103 -13.44 8.11 8.22
CA ILE A 103 -12.93 8.91 7.13
C ILE A 103 -12.27 10.18 7.67
N ALA A 104 -12.85 10.80 8.68
CA ALA A 104 -12.30 11.98 9.30
C ALA A 104 -10.94 11.70 9.94
N GLU A 105 -10.76 10.52 10.52
CA GLU A 105 -9.48 10.13 11.10
C GLU A 105 -8.40 10.01 10.02
N LEU A 106 -8.76 9.53 8.85
CA LEU A 106 -7.81 9.36 7.77
C LEU A 106 -7.50 10.68 7.06
N THR A 107 -8.52 11.49 6.85
CA THR A 107 -8.39 12.73 6.10
C THR A 107 -7.52 13.80 6.78
N PRO A 108 -7.68 14.08 8.09
CA PRO A 108 -6.86 15.12 8.72
C PRO A 108 -5.36 14.88 8.62
N CYS A 109 -4.94 13.64 8.61
CA CYS A 109 -3.52 13.32 8.49
C CYS A 109 -2.95 13.85 7.19
N CYS A 110 -3.64 13.61 6.09
CA CYS A 110 -3.21 14.07 4.77
C CYS A 110 -3.41 15.58 4.62
N ALA A 111 -4.50 16.10 5.13
CA ALA A 111 -4.80 17.52 5.07
C ALA A 111 -3.75 18.32 5.81
N SER A 112 -3.33 17.85 6.98
CA SER A 112 -2.29 18.50 7.76
C SER A 112 -0.98 18.60 7.00
N GLU A 113 -0.60 17.53 6.34
CA GLU A 113 0.62 17.51 5.55
C GLU A 113 0.55 18.48 4.38
N VAL A 114 -0.59 18.51 3.71
CA VAL A 114 -0.80 19.41 2.59
C VAL A 114 -0.72 20.86 3.04
N GLU A 115 -1.32 21.18 4.17
CA GLU A 115 -1.31 22.53 4.69
C GLU A 115 0.09 23.01 5.06
N LYS A 116 0.92 22.12 5.53
CA LYS A 116 2.29 22.44 5.88
C LYS A 116 3.18 22.61 4.66
N SER A 117 2.76 22.08 3.56
CA SER A 117 3.45 22.22 2.29
C SER A 117 3.17 23.54 1.64
#